data_d75c09fd086b47b458a9ec78ed721bde
#
_entry.id   d75c09fd086b47b458a9ec78ed721bde
#
_cell.length_a   1.000
_cell.length_b   1.000
_cell.length_c   1.000
_cell.angle_alpha   90.00
_cell.angle_beta   90.00
_cell.angle_gamma   90.00
#
_symmetry.space_group_name_H-M   'P 1'
#
loop_
_entity.id
_entity.type
_entity.pdbx_description
1 polymer ?
#
loop_
_entity_poly.entity_id
_entity_poly.type
_entity_poly.pdbx_seq_one_letter_code
_entity_poly.pdbx_strand_id
1 'polypeptide(L)'
;NGEKGVEVAREFTPDLILLDMMMPEMDGVETCEKIRSIPELENVMVAFLTARGEDYSQIAGFDAGADDYILKPIKPKVLMSRVNALMKRTNRTLESTTNNVEYIEVGEINIDLKKYIVSFKQAEINLPKKEFQLLVLLCSQPGVVQTRGEIMDKIWGSEVVVGDRTIDVHIRKLREKFGDDLILTIKGIGYKLKTS
;
A
#
# COMPACT_ATOMS: atom_id res chain seq x y z
N ASN A 1 15.35 18.01 4.71
CA ASN A 1 15.71 17.16 3.58
C ASN A 1 15.43 15.69 3.89
N GLY A 2 15.52 14.81 2.89
CA GLY A 2 15.23 13.40 3.03
C GLY A 2 16.14 12.64 3.99
N GLU A 3 17.45 12.93 4.00
CA GLU A 3 18.41 12.25 4.90
C GLU A 3 18.01 12.42 6.37
N LYS A 4 17.75 13.66 6.75
CA LYS A 4 17.33 13.97 8.12
C LYS A 4 15.97 13.35 8.45
N GLY A 5 15.08 13.25 7.45
CA GLY A 5 13.80 12.54 7.58
C GLY A 5 13.97 11.06 7.90
N VAL A 6 14.89 10.38 7.23
CA VAL A 6 15.23 8.97 7.48
C VAL A 6 15.82 8.77 8.87
N GLU A 7 16.76 9.64 9.30
CA GLU A 7 17.35 9.59 10.65
C GLU A 7 16.27 9.70 11.74
N VAL A 8 15.40 10.71 11.62
CA VAL A 8 14.30 10.92 12.56
C VAL A 8 13.32 9.74 12.53
N ALA A 9 13.00 9.20 11.37
CA ALA A 9 12.11 8.07 11.25
C ALA A 9 12.65 6.81 11.95
N ARG A 10 13.98 6.58 11.90
CA ARG A 10 14.64 5.48 12.63
C ARG A 10 14.52 5.63 14.14
N GLU A 11 14.68 6.86 14.63
CA GLU A 11 14.64 7.15 16.06
C GLU A 11 13.21 7.02 16.63
N PHE A 12 12.20 7.51 15.91
CA PHE A 12 10.83 7.61 16.40
C PHE A 12 9.92 6.45 15.96
N THR A 13 10.30 5.67 14.94
CA THR A 13 9.47 4.61 14.35
C THR A 13 7.99 5.02 14.19
N PRO A 14 7.69 6.05 13.38
CA PRO A 14 6.34 6.60 13.28
C PRO A 14 5.39 5.64 12.57
N ASP A 15 4.08 5.76 12.84
CA ASP A 15 3.05 5.01 12.12
C ASP A 15 2.80 5.54 10.70
N LEU A 16 3.04 6.85 10.46
CA LEU A 16 2.82 7.53 9.18
C LEU A 16 3.88 8.59 8.94
N ILE A 17 4.43 8.62 7.74
CA ILE A 17 5.30 9.67 7.24
C ILE A 17 4.58 10.43 6.13
N LEU A 18 4.45 11.75 6.29
CA LEU A 18 4.05 12.65 5.22
C LEU A 18 5.31 13.17 4.54
N LEU A 19 5.49 12.81 3.27
CA LEU A 19 6.74 13.04 2.55
C LEU A 19 6.51 13.97 1.36
N ASP A 20 7.17 15.12 1.36
CA ASP A 20 7.16 16.00 0.19
C ASP A 20 7.96 15.35 -0.94
N MET A 21 7.42 15.37 -2.15
CA MET A 21 8.14 14.85 -3.32
C MET A 21 9.35 15.70 -3.68
N MET A 22 9.20 17.01 -3.60
CA MET A 22 10.23 17.95 -4.01
C MET A 22 11.00 18.47 -2.78
N MET A 23 12.10 17.83 -2.47
CA MET A 23 13.00 18.26 -1.40
C MET A 23 14.43 18.45 -1.93
N PRO A 24 15.21 19.38 -1.34
CA PRO A 24 16.62 19.55 -1.70
C PRO A 24 17.46 18.36 -1.20
N GLU A 25 18.58 18.11 -1.88
CA GLU A 25 19.59 17.07 -1.60
C GLU A 25 19.08 15.65 -1.88
N MET A 26 18.16 15.15 -1.11
CA MET A 26 17.48 13.88 -1.31
C MET A 26 15.99 14.14 -1.47
N ASP A 27 15.44 13.78 -2.62
CA ASP A 27 14.03 13.96 -2.92
C ASP A 27 13.12 12.96 -2.18
N GLY A 28 11.80 13.10 -2.35
CA GLY A 28 10.83 12.25 -1.68
C GLY A 28 10.89 10.80 -2.15
N VAL A 29 11.15 10.55 -3.44
CA VAL A 29 11.20 9.19 -4.02
C VAL A 29 12.39 8.43 -3.43
N GLU A 30 13.59 9.01 -3.50
CA GLU A 30 14.81 8.46 -2.88
C GLU A 30 14.63 8.23 -1.37
N THR A 31 13.99 9.18 -0.69
CA THR A 31 13.71 9.07 0.75
C THR A 31 12.80 7.88 1.03
N CYS A 32 11.75 7.69 0.23
CA CYS A 32 10.82 6.57 0.37
C CYS A 32 11.54 5.23 0.14
N GLU A 33 12.36 5.11 -0.89
CA GLU A 33 13.17 3.91 -1.16
C GLU A 33 14.11 3.58 0.01
N LYS A 34 14.79 4.59 0.57
CA LYS A 34 15.62 4.39 1.77
C LYS A 34 14.81 3.93 2.97
N ILE A 35 13.63 4.52 3.23
CA ILE A 35 12.73 4.07 4.29
C ILE A 35 12.34 2.61 4.08
N ARG A 36 11.99 2.20 2.86
CA ARG A 36 11.61 0.82 2.54
C ARG A 36 12.76 -0.18 2.63
N SER A 37 14.00 0.26 2.50
CA SER A 37 15.20 -0.58 2.68
C SER A 37 15.58 -0.83 4.14
N ILE A 38 14.94 -0.14 5.09
CA ILE A 38 15.21 -0.26 6.52
C ILE A 38 14.16 -1.19 7.14
N PRO A 39 14.54 -2.37 7.68
CA PRO A 39 13.58 -3.36 8.18
C PRO A 39 12.60 -2.81 9.23
N GLU A 40 13.07 -1.94 10.14
CA GLU A 40 12.26 -1.35 11.21
C GLU A 40 11.22 -0.35 10.68
N LEU A 41 11.41 0.19 9.48
CA LEU A 41 10.56 1.20 8.84
C LEU A 41 9.77 0.65 7.65
N GLU A 42 9.98 -0.58 7.27
CA GLU A 42 9.38 -1.18 6.07
C GLU A 42 7.85 -1.11 6.07
N ASN A 43 7.24 -1.28 7.24
CA ASN A 43 5.78 -1.27 7.42
C ASN A 43 5.20 0.10 7.78
N VAL A 44 6.04 1.14 7.92
CA VAL A 44 5.59 2.50 8.17
C VAL A 44 4.80 3.01 6.97
N MET A 45 3.63 3.60 7.19
CA MET A 45 2.87 4.20 6.09
C MET A 45 3.59 5.44 5.55
N VAL A 46 3.71 5.53 4.23
CA VAL A 46 4.28 6.71 3.56
C VAL A 46 3.24 7.31 2.63
N ALA A 47 2.85 8.56 2.86
CA ALA A 47 1.98 9.31 1.99
C ALA A 47 2.72 10.53 1.41
N PHE A 48 2.81 10.61 0.09
CA PHE A 48 3.42 11.75 -0.57
C PHE A 48 2.54 12.99 -0.55
N LEU A 49 3.17 14.14 -0.37
CA LEU A 49 2.59 15.45 -0.64
C LEU A 49 3.09 15.93 -1.99
N THR A 50 2.21 16.06 -3.00
CA THR A 50 2.60 16.40 -4.38
C THR A 50 1.79 17.55 -4.95
N ALA A 51 2.36 18.31 -5.90
CA ALA A 51 1.66 19.33 -6.66
C ALA A 51 0.83 18.69 -7.80
N ARG A 52 -0.22 19.37 -8.24
CA ARG A 52 -1.10 18.92 -9.32
C ARG A 52 -0.35 18.96 -10.67
N GLY A 53 -0.32 17.83 -11.40
CA GLY A 53 0.24 17.77 -12.75
C GLY A 53 1.46 16.85 -12.93
N GLU A 54 1.89 16.16 -11.87
CA GLU A 54 3.05 15.25 -11.91
C GLU A 54 2.61 13.79 -12.01
N ASP A 55 1.89 13.41 -13.07
CA ASP A 55 1.49 12.00 -13.29
C ASP A 55 2.68 11.05 -13.27
N TYR A 56 3.84 11.48 -13.81
CA TYR A 56 5.07 10.70 -13.80
C TYR A 56 5.63 10.54 -12.36
N SER A 57 5.59 11.60 -11.57
CA SER A 57 6.05 11.59 -10.19
C SER A 57 5.18 10.69 -9.29
N GLN A 58 3.88 10.59 -9.58
CA GLN A 58 2.99 9.66 -8.87
C GLN A 58 3.36 8.21 -9.13
N ILE A 59 3.66 7.85 -10.37
CA ILE A 59 4.08 6.48 -10.74
C ILE A 59 5.41 6.16 -10.06
N ALA A 60 6.41 7.04 -10.17
CA ALA A 60 7.72 6.86 -9.55
C ALA A 60 7.63 6.69 -8.02
N GLY A 61 6.79 7.48 -7.36
CA GLY A 61 6.61 7.37 -5.92
C GLY A 61 5.89 6.09 -5.47
N PHE A 62 4.91 5.60 -6.22
CA PHE A 62 4.34 4.27 -5.95
C PHE A 62 5.36 3.16 -6.22
N ASP A 63 6.19 3.30 -7.24
CA ASP A 63 7.30 2.38 -7.50
C ASP A 63 8.32 2.37 -6.34
N ALA A 64 8.53 3.51 -5.69
CA ALA A 64 9.33 3.62 -4.48
C ALA A 64 8.66 3.02 -3.22
N GLY A 65 7.41 2.56 -3.29
CA GLY A 65 6.72 1.90 -2.18
C GLY A 65 5.85 2.81 -1.32
N ALA A 66 5.39 3.95 -1.84
CA ALA A 66 4.42 4.80 -1.14
C ALA A 66 3.04 4.12 -1.02
N ASP A 67 2.34 4.44 0.06
CA ASP A 67 1.01 3.91 0.35
C ASP A 67 -0.11 4.82 -0.15
N ASP A 68 0.12 6.13 -0.23
CA ASP A 68 -0.89 7.11 -0.64
C ASP A 68 -0.27 8.41 -1.18
N TYR A 69 -1.13 9.24 -1.82
CA TYR A 69 -0.81 10.56 -2.36
C TYR A 69 -1.80 11.60 -1.91
N ILE A 70 -1.28 12.76 -1.53
CA ILE A 70 -2.06 13.91 -1.09
C ILE A 70 -1.70 15.10 -1.97
N LEU A 71 -2.67 15.62 -2.74
CA LEU A 71 -2.47 16.73 -3.64
C LEU A 71 -2.38 18.06 -2.89
N LYS A 72 -1.37 18.86 -3.19
CA LYS A 72 -1.25 20.28 -2.79
C LYS A 72 -2.00 21.17 -3.81
N PRO A 73 -2.57 22.30 -3.40
CA PRO A 73 -2.71 22.79 -2.03
C PRO A 73 -3.81 22.06 -1.25
N ILE A 74 -3.54 21.69 0.00
CA ILE A 74 -4.51 21.05 0.88
C ILE A 74 -4.76 21.89 2.13
N LYS A 75 -6.05 22.06 2.49
CA LYS A 75 -6.43 22.76 3.73
C LYS A 75 -6.03 21.90 4.94
N PRO A 76 -5.50 22.49 6.03
CA PRO A 76 -5.06 21.71 7.21
C PRO A 76 -6.14 20.78 7.77
N LYS A 77 -7.41 21.21 7.81
CA LYS A 77 -8.51 20.39 8.28
C LYS A 77 -8.74 19.15 7.40
N VAL A 78 -8.57 19.28 6.08
CA VAL A 78 -8.71 18.17 5.12
C VAL A 78 -7.51 17.22 5.25
N LEU A 79 -6.28 17.75 5.42
CA LEU A 79 -5.10 16.95 5.67
C LEU A 79 -5.27 16.12 6.95
N MET A 80 -5.70 16.72 8.05
CA MET A 80 -5.95 16.01 9.30
C MET A 80 -7.04 14.93 9.16
N SER A 81 -8.09 15.21 8.41
CA SER A 81 -9.14 14.21 8.12
C SER A 81 -8.56 13.02 7.36
N ARG A 82 -7.69 13.25 6.36
CA ARG A 82 -7.00 12.18 5.61
C ARG A 82 -6.03 11.39 6.48
N VAL A 83 -5.19 12.07 7.25
CA VAL A 83 -4.28 11.42 8.21
C VAL A 83 -5.07 10.51 9.15
N ASN A 84 -6.15 11.03 9.76
CA ASN A 84 -7.01 10.24 10.64
C ASN A 84 -7.66 9.05 9.92
N ALA A 85 -8.05 9.21 8.66
CA ALA A 85 -8.61 8.13 7.86
C ALA A 85 -7.54 7.04 7.57
N LEU A 86 -6.32 7.43 7.21
CA LEU A 86 -5.19 6.51 7.01
C LEU A 86 -4.89 5.74 8.30
N MET A 87 -4.81 6.43 9.45
CA MET A 87 -4.52 5.83 10.76
C MET A 87 -5.64 4.91 11.27
N LYS A 88 -6.91 5.31 11.13
CA LYS A 88 -8.06 4.49 11.58
C LYS A 88 -8.20 3.18 10.81
N ARG A 89 -7.80 3.15 9.55
CA ARG A 89 -7.86 1.95 8.70
C ARG A 89 -6.80 0.92 9.04
N THR A 90 -5.69 1.37 9.62
CA THR A 90 -4.68 0.49 10.19
C THR A 90 -5.28 -0.52 11.16
N ASN A 91 -6.24 -0.07 11.96
CA ASN A 91 -6.89 -0.92 12.99
C ASN A 91 -8.18 -1.59 12.50
N ARG A 92 -8.86 -1.06 11.49
CA ARG A 92 -10.20 -1.51 11.09
C ARG A 92 -10.23 -2.61 10.02
N THR A 93 -9.20 -2.72 9.18
CA THR A 93 -9.19 -3.69 8.07
C THR A 93 -9.05 -5.13 8.58
N LEU A 94 -8.57 -5.33 9.80
CA LEU A 94 -8.50 -6.64 10.44
C LEU A 94 -9.80 -7.04 11.14
N GLU A 95 -10.60 -6.07 11.62
CA GLU A 95 -11.81 -6.38 12.39
C GLU A 95 -13.04 -6.65 11.51
N SER A 96 -13.11 -6.15 10.29
CA SER A 96 -14.31 -6.20 9.47
C SER A 96 -14.35 -7.31 8.41
N THR A 97 -13.25 -8.05 8.17
CA THR A 97 -13.22 -9.10 7.14
C THR A 97 -13.01 -10.50 7.73
N THR A 98 -12.77 -10.63 9.01
CA THR A 98 -12.44 -11.93 9.60
C THR A 98 -13.29 -12.25 10.82
N ASN A 99 -14.39 -12.96 10.62
CA ASN A 99 -14.92 -13.83 11.65
C ASN A 99 -13.84 -14.91 11.95
N ASN A 100 -12.99 -14.69 12.96
CA ASN A 100 -12.05 -15.68 13.52
C ASN A 100 -11.05 -16.36 12.55
N VAL A 101 -10.76 -15.82 11.37
CA VAL A 101 -9.74 -16.38 10.48
C VAL A 101 -8.40 -15.73 10.85
N GLU A 102 -7.50 -16.50 11.45
CA GLU A 102 -6.15 -16.04 11.78
C GLU A 102 -5.17 -16.26 10.61
N TYR A 103 -5.50 -17.22 9.73
CA TYR A 103 -4.68 -17.65 8.60
C TYR A 103 -5.50 -17.74 7.34
N ILE A 104 -4.94 -17.34 6.21
CA ILE A 104 -5.50 -17.54 4.88
C ILE A 104 -4.52 -18.40 4.09
N GLU A 105 -5.00 -19.52 3.54
CA GLU A 105 -4.23 -20.39 2.68
C GLU A 105 -4.91 -20.48 1.30
N VAL A 106 -4.17 -20.09 0.25
CA VAL A 106 -4.65 -20.19 -1.13
C VAL A 106 -3.51 -20.65 -2.03
N GLY A 107 -3.56 -21.89 -2.47
CA GLY A 107 -2.51 -22.52 -3.26
C GLY A 107 -1.17 -22.53 -2.50
N GLU A 108 -0.15 -21.86 -3.05
CA GLU A 108 1.18 -21.76 -2.42
C GLU A 108 1.35 -20.54 -1.52
N ILE A 109 0.28 -19.74 -1.32
CA ILE A 109 0.29 -18.54 -0.48
C ILE A 109 -0.29 -18.88 0.90
N ASN A 110 0.46 -18.53 1.94
CA ASN A 110 0.00 -18.58 3.33
C ASN A 110 0.15 -17.21 3.95
N ILE A 111 -0.90 -16.70 4.59
CA ILE A 111 -0.94 -15.37 5.22
C ILE A 111 -1.30 -15.52 6.69
N ASP A 112 -0.40 -15.11 7.57
CA ASP A 112 -0.68 -14.92 8.99
C ASP A 112 -1.14 -13.47 9.20
N LEU A 113 -2.42 -13.28 9.43
CA LEU A 113 -3.02 -11.96 9.58
C LEU A 113 -2.60 -11.25 10.87
N LYS A 114 -2.29 -12.01 11.93
CA LYS A 114 -1.85 -11.45 13.21
C LYS A 114 -0.42 -10.97 13.19
N LYS A 115 0.45 -11.73 12.52
CA LYS A 115 1.88 -11.41 12.43
C LYS A 115 2.23 -10.56 11.24
N TYR A 116 1.27 -10.31 10.31
CA TYR A 116 1.53 -9.66 9.02
C TYR A 116 2.59 -10.38 8.17
N ILE A 117 2.66 -11.69 8.28
CA ILE A 117 3.61 -12.51 7.54
C ILE A 117 2.92 -13.15 6.34
N VAL A 118 3.57 -13.07 5.20
CA VAL A 118 3.16 -13.78 3.98
C VAL A 118 4.26 -14.75 3.60
N SER A 119 3.91 -16.00 3.33
CA SER A 119 4.84 -16.95 2.72
C SER A 119 4.29 -17.45 1.37
N PHE A 120 5.20 -17.59 0.42
CA PHE A 120 4.93 -18.11 -0.92
C PHE A 120 6.01 -19.13 -1.28
N LYS A 121 5.61 -20.32 -1.68
CA LYS A 121 6.52 -21.43 -1.96
C LYS A 121 7.50 -21.69 -0.81
N GLN A 122 7.02 -21.61 0.42
CA GLN A 122 7.77 -21.78 1.67
C GLN A 122 8.82 -20.68 1.97
N ALA A 123 8.90 -19.63 1.14
CA ALA A 123 9.74 -18.47 1.40
C ALA A 123 8.88 -17.32 1.99
N GLU A 124 9.39 -16.68 3.03
CA GLU A 124 8.75 -15.49 3.59
C GLU A 124 8.94 -14.30 2.64
N ILE A 125 7.84 -13.59 2.35
CA ILE A 125 7.83 -12.40 1.50
C ILE A 125 7.36 -11.22 2.31
N ASN A 126 8.18 -10.22 2.37
CA ASN A 126 7.87 -8.97 3.04
C ASN A 126 7.07 -8.06 2.10
N LEU A 127 5.92 -7.56 2.60
CA LEU A 127 5.02 -6.71 1.84
C LEU A 127 4.77 -5.39 2.58
N PRO A 128 4.94 -4.25 1.91
CA PRO A 128 4.40 -2.98 2.40
C PRO A 128 2.91 -3.11 2.71
N LYS A 129 2.44 -2.32 3.65
CA LYS A 129 1.10 -2.44 4.23
C LYS A 129 -0.03 -2.49 3.20
N LYS A 130 0.01 -1.66 2.15
CA LYS A 130 -1.03 -1.63 1.11
C LYS A 130 -0.98 -2.84 0.19
N GLU A 131 0.20 -3.36 -0.10
CA GLU A 131 0.37 -4.60 -0.85
C GLU A 131 -0.17 -5.79 -0.04
N PHE A 132 0.14 -5.85 1.27
CA PHE A 132 -0.41 -6.86 2.17
C PHE A 132 -1.94 -6.82 2.20
N GLN A 133 -2.54 -5.64 2.40
CA GLN A 133 -3.99 -5.48 2.43
C GLN A 133 -4.65 -5.89 1.10
N LEU A 134 -4.04 -5.54 -0.03
CA LEU A 134 -4.52 -5.91 -1.36
C LEU A 134 -4.44 -7.42 -1.58
N LEU A 135 -3.34 -8.05 -1.19
CA LEU A 135 -3.20 -9.50 -1.26
C LEU A 135 -4.24 -10.21 -0.39
N VAL A 136 -4.41 -9.79 0.87
CA VAL A 136 -5.44 -10.31 1.79
C VAL A 136 -6.82 -10.19 1.18
N LEU A 137 -7.17 -9.04 0.61
CA LEU A 137 -8.47 -8.83 -0.03
C LEU A 137 -8.71 -9.81 -1.19
N LEU A 138 -7.71 -10.02 -2.04
CA LEU A 138 -7.82 -10.96 -3.17
C LEU A 138 -7.84 -12.42 -2.72
N CYS A 139 -7.07 -12.76 -1.69
CA CYS A 139 -7.02 -14.11 -1.12
C CYS A 139 -8.23 -14.45 -0.26
N SER A 140 -8.94 -13.48 0.29
CA SER A 140 -10.16 -13.72 1.08
C SER A 140 -11.34 -14.24 0.22
N GLN A 141 -11.31 -13.96 -1.08
CA GLN A 141 -12.35 -14.39 -2.04
C GLN A 141 -11.70 -14.84 -3.36
N PRO A 142 -11.01 -15.99 -3.40
CA PRO A 142 -10.33 -16.46 -4.59
C PRO A 142 -11.31 -16.67 -5.75
N GLY A 143 -10.92 -16.26 -6.95
CA GLY A 143 -11.75 -16.37 -8.16
C GLY A 143 -12.85 -15.30 -8.31
N VAL A 144 -13.18 -14.58 -7.24
CA VAL A 144 -14.16 -13.48 -7.28
C VAL A 144 -13.48 -12.20 -7.77
N VAL A 145 -14.12 -11.52 -8.72
CA VAL A 145 -13.63 -10.24 -9.23
C VAL A 145 -13.89 -9.15 -8.20
N GLN A 146 -12.83 -8.49 -7.75
CA GLN A 146 -12.91 -7.25 -6.98
C GLN A 146 -12.83 -6.09 -7.97
N THR A 147 -13.83 -5.24 -8.00
CA THR A 147 -13.84 -4.06 -8.86
C THR A 147 -12.83 -3.01 -8.36
N ARG A 148 -12.36 -2.13 -9.26
CA ARG A 148 -11.46 -1.04 -8.85
C ARG A 148 -12.06 -0.18 -7.74
N GLY A 149 -13.35 0.13 -7.82
CA GLY A 149 -14.07 0.88 -6.79
C GLY A 149 -14.05 0.16 -5.44
N GLU A 150 -14.40 -1.13 -5.40
CA GLU A 150 -14.38 -1.94 -4.17
C GLU A 150 -12.98 -2.04 -3.57
N ILE A 151 -11.95 -2.25 -4.40
CA ILE A 151 -10.55 -2.27 -3.94
C ILE A 151 -10.18 -0.91 -3.36
N MET A 152 -10.52 0.17 -4.06
CA MET A 152 -10.25 1.54 -3.60
C MET A 152 -10.92 1.81 -2.26
N ASP A 153 -12.21 1.55 -2.15
CA ASP A 153 -13.01 1.80 -0.93
C ASP A 153 -12.50 0.97 0.25
N LYS A 154 -12.18 -0.31 0.04
CA LYS A 154 -11.75 -1.21 1.10
C LYS A 154 -10.33 -0.90 1.59
N ILE A 155 -9.41 -0.54 0.70
CA ILE A 155 -7.98 -0.38 1.02
C ILE A 155 -7.58 1.07 1.25
N TRP A 156 -8.09 2.01 0.42
CA TRP A 156 -7.81 3.45 0.54
C TRP A 156 -8.98 4.24 1.10
N GLY A 157 -10.24 3.76 0.92
CA GLY A 157 -11.49 4.32 1.41
C GLY A 157 -12.15 5.31 0.47
N SER A 158 -13.47 5.47 0.63
CA SER A 158 -14.35 6.22 -0.24
C SER A 158 -14.05 7.74 -0.34
N GLU A 159 -13.33 8.31 0.62
CA GLU A 159 -12.99 9.75 0.62
C GLU A 159 -11.63 10.06 -0.04
N VAL A 160 -10.91 9.03 -0.50
CA VAL A 160 -9.59 9.20 -1.09
C VAL A 160 -9.72 9.35 -2.61
N VAL A 161 -9.42 10.53 -3.11
CA VAL A 161 -9.28 10.78 -4.55
C VAL A 161 -7.86 10.45 -4.96
N VAL A 162 -7.53 9.18 -5.05
CA VAL A 162 -6.32 8.70 -5.73
C VAL A 162 -6.71 8.24 -7.14
N GLY A 163 -5.82 8.43 -8.10
CA GLY A 163 -6.07 8.02 -9.48
C GLY A 163 -6.20 6.49 -9.61
N ASP A 164 -6.94 6.04 -10.59
CA ASP A 164 -7.15 4.60 -10.90
C ASP A 164 -5.83 3.83 -11.08
N ARG A 165 -4.74 4.52 -11.39
CA ARG A 165 -3.39 3.95 -11.56
C ARG A 165 -2.77 3.45 -10.26
N THR A 166 -3.20 3.93 -9.11
CA THR A 166 -2.68 3.50 -7.79
C THR A 166 -2.80 2.00 -7.60
N ILE A 167 -3.97 1.44 -7.92
CA ILE A 167 -4.22 0.00 -7.82
C ILE A 167 -3.31 -0.77 -8.77
N ASP A 168 -3.16 -0.29 -10.01
CA ASP A 168 -2.40 -0.96 -11.06
C ASP A 168 -0.92 -1.11 -10.66
N VAL A 169 -0.34 -0.12 -9.99
CA VAL A 169 1.04 -0.19 -9.49
C VAL A 169 1.20 -1.23 -8.39
N HIS A 170 0.30 -1.25 -7.40
CA HIS A 170 0.36 -2.27 -6.35
C HIS A 170 0.11 -3.69 -6.89
N ILE A 171 -0.79 -3.86 -7.86
CA ILE A 171 -0.98 -5.14 -8.57
C ILE A 171 0.29 -5.55 -9.29
N ARG A 172 0.98 -4.63 -9.98
CA ARG A 172 2.26 -4.92 -10.64
C ARG A 172 3.29 -5.42 -9.63
N LYS A 173 3.45 -4.74 -8.49
CA LYS A 173 4.39 -5.14 -7.44
C LYS A 173 4.08 -6.50 -6.82
N LEU A 174 2.81 -6.81 -6.63
CA LEU A 174 2.42 -8.16 -6.20
C LEU A 174 2.77 -9.20 -7.26
N ARG A 175 2.56 -8.92 -8.55
CA ARG A 175 2.96 -9.83 -9.63
C ARG A 175 4.47 -10.05 -9.70
N GLU A 176 5.26 -9.00 -9.50
CA GLU A 176 6.73 -9.11 -9.44
C GLU A 176 7.19 -10.07 -8.33
N LYS A 177 6.47 -10.10 -7.19
CA LYS A 177 6.80 -10.94 -6.03
C LYS A 177 6.22 -12.36 -6.11
N PHE A 178 5.03 -12.53 -6.65
CA PHE A 178 4.28 -13.80 -6.64
C PHE A 178 4.13 -14.46 -8.03
N GLY A 179 4.53 -13.76 -9.08
CA GLY A 179 4.38 -14.19 -10.48
C GLY A 179 3.18 -13.56 -11.18
N ASP A 180 3.33 -13.34 -12.49
CA ASP A 180 2.35 -12.60 -13.31
C ASP A 180 0.98 -13.30 -13.41
N ASP A 181 0.98 -14.63 -13.30
CA ASP A 181 -0.23 -15.45 -13.50
C ASP A 181 -1.15 -15.50 -12.28
N LEU A 182 -0.69 -15.07 -11.11
CA LEU A 182 -1.45 -15.20 -9.87
C LEU A 182 -2.67 -14.29 -9.82
N ILE A 183 -2.52 -13.05 -10.28
CA ILE A 183 -3.57 -12.04 -10.25
C ILE A 183 -4.02 -11.75 -11.68
N LEU A 184 -5.26 -12.08 -11.99
CA LEU A 184 -5.85 -11.88 -13.32
C LEU A 184 -6.49 -10.49 -13.40
N THR A 185 -6.22 -9.77 -14.51
CA THR A 185 -6.91 -8.53 -14.85
C THR A 185 -8.19 -8.83 -15.63
N ILE A 186 -9.30 -8.33 -15.14
CA ILE A 186 -10.58 -8.31 -15.88
C ILE A 186 -10.72 -6.92 -16.47
N LYS A 187 -10.43 -6.81 -17.77
CA LYS A 187 -10.33 -5.52 -18.47
C LYS A 187 -11.57 -4.67 -18.27
N GLY A 188 -11.36 -3.41 -17.84
CA GLY A 188 -12.42 -2.44 -17.57
C GLY A 188 -13.22 -2.68 -16.29
N ILE A 189 -12.95 -3.76 -15.51
CA ILE A 189 -13.70 -4.10 -14.29
C ILE A 189 -12.78 -4.06 -13.06
N GLY A 190 -11.77 -4.92 -13.01
CA GLY A 190 -10.94 -5.04 -11.81
C GLY A 190 -9.98 -6.23 -11.85
N TYR A 191 -9.76 -6.83 -10.70
CA TYR A 191 -8.77 -7.90 -10.51
C TYR A 191 -9.37 -9.06 -9.72
N LYS A 192 -8.83 -10.25 -9.93
CA LYS A 192 -9.14 -11.43 -9.12
C LYS A 192 -7.91 -12.31 -8.93
N LEU A 193 -7.88 -13.05 -7.83
CA LEU A 193 -6.92 -14.13 -7.67
C LEU A 193 -7.29 -15.30 -8.60
N LYS A 194 -6.29 -15.88 -9.26
CA LYS A 194 -6.47 -17.10 -10.04
C LYS A 194 -6.76 -18.26 -9.09
N THR A 195 -7.81 -18.99 -9.35
CA THR A 195 -8.06 -20.30 -8.74
C THR A 195 -7.46 -21.39 -9.61
N SER A 196 -6.87 -22.40 -8.99
CA SER A 196 -6.32 -23.56 -9.67
C SER A 196 -7.37 -24.25 -10.51
#